data_290e042cbecbf3e47563cd3bc2bdfead
#
_entry.id   290e042cbecbf3e47563cd3bc2bdfead
#
_cell.length_a   1.000
_cell.length_b   1.000
_cell.length_c   1.000
_cell.angle_alpha   90.00
_cell.angle_beta   90.00
_cell.angle_gamma   90.00
#
_symmetry.space_group_name_H-M   'P 1'
#
loop_
_entity.id
_entity.type
_entity.pdbx_description
1 polymer ?
#
loop_
_entity_poly.entity_id
_entity_poly.type
_entity_poly.pdbx_seq_one_letter_code
_entity_poly.pdbx_strand_id
1 'polypeptide(L)'
;MAFLNDSRLQTVPRAILAGLRVYLGVVFFVAAQRKVGVDISRGIVGFLTTARPDTYGFYRSFLDAVVLPHASAFGLLVTYGELFAAVSLLAGAATRAGAVVAAFLLANYALAKGAPPWSPASNDVAMLCIAIAVFAGRAGRAFGVDYYLSRRWPRSPLW
;
A
#
# COMPACT_ATOMS: atom_id res chain seq x y z
N MET A 1 19.91 24.25 -26.37
CA MET A 1 19.28 23.63 -25.20
C MET A 1 17.75 23.74 -25.27
N ALA A 2 17.10 23.11 -26.25
CA ALA A 2 15.65 23.23 -26.50
C ALA A 2 14.90 21.89 -26.36
N PHE A 3 15.50 20.87 -25.76
CA PHE A 3 14.95 19.50 -25.74
C PHE A 3 14.12 19.12 -24.52
N LEU A 4 13.89 20.03 -23.57
CA LEU A 4 13.24 19.65 -22.26
C LEU A 4 11.85 20.24 -22.06
N ASN A 5 11.24 20.83 -23.08
CA ASN A 5 9.90 21.42 -22.98
C ASN A 5 8.84 20.70 -23.83
N ASP A 6 9.03 19.43 -24.11
CA ASP A 6 7.99 18.64 -24.77
C ASP A 6 6.97 18.19 -23.71
N SER A 7 5.80 18.81 -23.73
CA SER A 7 4.67 18.49 -22.84
C SER A 7 4.28 17.00 -22.88
N ARG A 8 4.54 16.32 -23.99
CA ARG A 8 4.31 14.89 -24.16
C ARG A 8 5.26 14.06 -23.30
N LEU A 9 6.54 14.44 -23.19
CA LEU A 9 7.51 13.74 -22.33
C LEU A 9 7.20 13.86 -20.84
N GLN A 10 6.47 14.89 -20.42
CA GLN A 10 6.00 15.03 -19.03
C GLN A 10 4.66 14.32 -18.76
N THR A 11 3.88 14.04 -19.78
CA THR A 11 2.57 13.38 -19.66
C THR A 11 2.71 11.88 -19.47
N VAL A 12 3.63 11.24 -20.21
CA VAL A 12 3.87 9.79 -20.12
C VAL A 12 4.25 9.32 -18.70
N PRO A 13 5.21 9.95 -18.00
CA PRO A 13 5.53 9.56 -16.62
C PRO A 13 4.33 9.68 -15.67
N ARG A 14 3.49 10.72 -15.85
CA ARG A 14 2.28 10.91 -15.03
C ARG A 14 1.23 9.83 -15.29
N ALA A 15 1.03 9.43 -16.52
CA ALA A 15 0.11 8.34 -16.88
C ALA A 15 0.57 6.99 -16.31
N ILE A 16 1.87 6.71 -16.37
CA ILE A 16 2.46 5.50 -15.78
C ILE A 16 2.22 5.48 -14.25
N LEU A 17 2.53 6.59 -13.58
CA LEU A 17 2.30 6.71 -12.12
C LEU A 17 0.83 6.56 -11.76
N ALA A 18 -0.09 7.11 -12.56
CA ALA A 18 -1.52 6.92 -12.35
C ALA A 18 -1.92 5.44 -12.55
N GLY A 19 -1.38 4.77 -13.55
CA GLY A 19 -1.58 3.33 -13.77
C GLY A 19 -1.08 2.48 -12.58
N LEU A 20 0.13 2.74 -12.09
CA LEU A 20 0.69 2.06 -10.91
C LEU A 20 -0.14 2.31 -9.66
N ARG A 21 -0.64 3.52 -9.47
CA ARG A 21 -1.56 3.87 -8.38
C ARG A 21 -2.85 3.06 -8.44
N VAL A 22 -3.50 3.02 -9.60
CA VAL A 22 -4.74 2.27 -9.78
C VAL A 22 -4.50 0.78 -9.58
N TYR A 23 -3.41 0.23 -10.16
CA TYR A 23 -3.04 -1.17 -9.95
C TYR A 23 -2.89 -1.50 -8.46
N LEU A 24 -2.13 -0.70 -7.71
CA LEU A 24 -1.96 -0.89 -6.28
C LEU A 24 -3.29 -0.78 -5.52
N GLY A 25 -4.14 0.17 -5.92
CA GLY A 25 -5.49 0.33 -5.37
C GLY A 25 -6.37 -0.90 -5.59
N VAL A 26 -6.34 -1.50 -6.79
CA VAL A 26 -7.07 -2.74 -7.09
C VAL A 26 -6.56 -3.91 -6.23
N VAL A 27 -5.24 -4.04 -6.07
CA VAL A 27 -4.66 -5.09 -5.23
C VAL A 27 -5.16 -4.99 -3.79
N PHE A 28 -5.13 -3.80 -3.20
CA PHE A 28 -5.64 -3.56 -1.85
C PHE A 28 -7.15 -3.75 -1.76
N PHE A 29 -7.91 -3.35 -2.78
CA PHE A 29 -9.36 -3.58 -2.81
C PHE A 29 -9.71 -5.08 -2.79
N VAL A 30 -9.05 -5.87 -3.63
CA VAL A 30 -9.23 -7.33 -3.67
C VAL A 30 -8.82 -7.98 -2.34
N ALA A 31 -7.76 -7.49 -1.70
CA ALA A 31 -7.34 -7.98 -0.38
C ALA A 31 -8.37 -7.64 0.70
N ALA A 32 -8.85 -6.39 0.75
CA ALA A 32 -9.81 -5.92 1.74
C ALA A 32 -11.17 -6.62 1.62
N GLN A 33 -11.73 -6.73 0.41
CA GLN A 33 -13.05 -7.35 0.21
C GLN A 33 -13.12 -8.80 0.68
N ARG A 34 -12.01 -9.55 0.62
CA ARG A 34 -11.94 -10.94 1.12
C ARG A 34 -12.00 -11.04 2.64
N LYS A 35 -11.79 -9.94 3.34
CA LYS A 35 -11.76 -9.86 4.81
C LYS A 35 -13.05 -9.30 5.39
N VAL A 36 -13.84 -8.60 4.59
CA VAL A 36 -15.13 -8.05 5.03
C VAL A 36 -16.12 -9.19 5.24
N GLY A 37 -16.71 -9.26 6.44
CA GLY A 37 -17.69 -10.30 6.79
C GLY A 37 -17.10 -11.63 7.26
N VAL A 38 -15.76 -11.74 7.37
CA VAL A 38 -15.07 -12.94 7.88
C VAL A 38 -14.57 -12.66 9.30
N ASP A 39 -14.39 -13.72 10.09
CA ASP A 39 -13.72 -13.63 11.40
C ASP A 39 -12.26 -13.18 11.20
N ILE A 40 -12.06 -11.89 11.40
CA ILE A 40 -10.80 -11.20 11.14
C ILE A 40 -9.67 -11.74 12.02
N SER A 41 -9.98 -12.16 13.25
CA SER A 41 -8.98 -12.72 14.17
C SER A 41 -8.44 -14.05 13.66
N ARG A 42 -9.30 -14.91 13.14
CA ARG A 42 -8.90 -16.19 12.54
C ARG A 42 -8.07 -15.97 11.27
N GLY A 43 -8.38 -14.95 10.50
CA GLY A 43 -7.61 -14.58 9.30
C GLY A 43 -6.16 -14.22 9.64
N ILE A 44 -5.94 -13.41 10.68
CA ILE A 44 -4.59 -13.04 11.14
C ILE A 44 -3.85 -14.25 11.71
N VAL A 45 -4.48 -15.01 12.60
CA VAL A 45 -3.86 -16.19 13.18
C VAL A 45 -3.48 -17.21 12.09
N GLY A 46 -4.37 -17.48 11.14
CA GLY A 46 -4.10 -18.36 10.00
C GLY A 46 -2.95 -17.89 9.15
N PHE A 47 -2.90 -16.58 8.81
CA PHE A 47 -1.77 -16.00 8.05
C PHE A 47 -0.45 -16.15 8.81
N LEU A 48 -0.42 -15.80 10.09
CA LEU A 48 0.79 -15.86 10.90
C LEU A 48 1.27 -17.29 11.13
N THR A 49 0.36 -18.25 11.31
CA THR A 49 0.72 -19.68 11.44
C THR A 49 1.38 -20.21 10.16
N THR A 50 0.87 -19.80 8.99
CA THR A 50 1.43 -20.20 7.70
C THR A 50 2.77 -19.53 7.43
N ALA A 51 2.92 -18.25 7.78
CA ALA A 51 4.14 -17.49 7.53
C ALA A 51 5.26 -17.76 8.56
N ARG A 52 4.92 -18.26 9.76
CA ARG A 52 5.83 -18.40 10.90
C ARG A 52 7.15 -19.12 10.63
N PRO A 53 7.22 -20.20 9.84
CA PRO A 53 8.48 -20.89 9.58
C PRO A 53 9.54 -19.97 8.95
N ASP A 54 9.12 -19.07 8.07
CA ASP A 54 9.99 -18.20 7.27
C ASP A 54 10.15 -16.80 7.86
N THR A 55 9.33 -16.42 8.86
CA THR A 55 9.36 -15.08 9.49
C THR A 55 10.75 -14.76 10.06
N TYR A 56 11.24 -13.55 9.80
CA TYR A 56 12.49 -13.06 10.40
C TYR A 56 12.45 -13.14 11.93
N GLY A 57 13.51 -13.68 12.56
CA GLY A 57 13.54 -13.97 13.98
C GLY A 57 13.20 -12.78 14.89
N PHE A 58 13.73 -11.60 14.59
CA PHE A 58 13.42 -10.37 15.34
C PHE A 58 11.94 -9.97 15.23
N TYR A 59 11.34 -10.20 14.07
CA TYR A 59 9.95 -9.84 13.82
C TYR A 59 8.99 -10.85 14.43
N ARG A 60 9.40 -12.12 14.51
CA ARG A 60 8.64 -13.19 15.14
C ARG A 60 8.32 -12.88 16.60
N SER A 61 9.29 -12.39 17.36
CA SER A 61 9.09 -12.00 18.77
C SER A 61 8.02 -10.91 18.92
N PHE A 62 7.98 -9.94 18.01
CA PHE A 62 6.93 -8.92 17.97
C PHE A 62 5.57 -9.53 17.63
N LEU A 63 5.48 -10.43 16.66
CA LEU A 63 4.25 -11.10 16.29
C LEU A 63 3.68 -11.92 17.45
N ASP A 64 4.52 -12.69 18.14
CA ASP A 64 4.11 -13.55 19.24
C ASP A 64 3.72 -12.75 20.51
N ALA A 65 4.46 -11.70 20.83
CA ALA A 65 4.25 -10.93 22.04
C ALA A 65 3.15 -9.87 21.92
N VAL A 66 2.94 -9.31 20.72
CA VAL A 66 2.06 -8.15 20.54
C VAL A 66 0.89 -8.46 19.60
N VAL A 67 1.16 -9.04 18.44
CA VAL A 67 0.10 -9.19 17.41
C VAL A 67 -0.85 -10.33 17.74
N LEU A 68 -0.34 -11.50 18.11
CA LEU A 68 -1.17 -12.68 18.39
C LEU A 68 -2.12 -12.49 19.59
N PRO A 69 -1.69 -11.92 20.73
CA PRO A 69 -2.61 -11.66 21.85
C PRO A 69 -3.72 -10.65 21.49
N HIS A 70 -3.48 -9.78 20.52
CA HIS A 70 -4.40 -8.74 20.07
C HIS A 70 -4.88 -8.94 18.62
N ALA A 71 -4.99 -10.19 18.16
CA ALA A 71 -5.27 -10.54 16.76
C ALA A 71 -6.52 -9.85 16.20
N SER A 72 -7.58 -9.68 17.00
CA SER A 72 -8.80 -8.99 16.58
C SER A 72 -8.54 -7.51 16.26
N ALA A 73 -7.81 -6.80 17.12
CA ALA A 73 -7.49 -5.40 16.93
C ALA A 73 -6.58 -5.18 15.71
N PHE A 74 -5.54 -6.00 15.58
CA PHE A 74 -4.65 -5.96 14.41
C PHE A 74 -5.38 -6.35 13.13
N GLY A 75 -6.31 -7.30 13.20
CA GLY A 75 -7.16 -7.67 12.07
C GLY A 75 -8.04 -6.53 11.57
N LEU A 76 -8.65 -5.78 12.48
CA LEU A 76 -9.40 -4.58 12.15
C LEU A 76 -8.49 -3.50 11.53
N LEU A 77 -7.35 -3.22 12.14
CA LEU A 77 -6.39 -2.24 11.63
C LEU A 77 -5.93 -2.59 10.21
N VAL A 78 -5.60 -3.85 9.96
CA VAL A 78 -5.20 -4.33 8.64
C VAL A 78 -6.35 -4.17 7.64
N THR A 79 -7.54 -4.64 7.97
CA THR A 79 -8.69 -4.61 7.05
C THR A 79 -9.10 -3.18 6.70
N TYR A 80 -9.23 -2.30 7.68
CA TYR A 80 -9.57 -0.90 7.44
C TYR A 80 -8.41 -0.12 6.81
N GLY A 81 -7.17 -0.46 7.13
CA GLY A 81 -5.99 0.09 6.48
C GLY A 81 -5.94 -0.27 4.99
N GLU A 82 -6.21 -1.53 4.65
CA GLU A 82 -6.31 -1.97 3.25
C GLU A 82 -7.46 -1.28 2.52
N LEU A 83 -8.63 -1.17 3.15
CA LEU A 83 -9.79 -0.50 2.56
C LEU A 83 -9.51 0.99 2.33
N PHE A 84 -8.90 1.67 3.31
CA PHE A 84 -8.50 3.07 3.17
C PHE A 84 -7.49 3.25 2.04
N ALA A 85 -6.43 2.42 1.99
CA ALA A 85 -5.45 2.46 0.92
C ALA A 85 -6.11 2.22 -0.44
N ALA A 86 -7.00 1.21 -0.54
CA ALA A 86 -7.74 0.91 -1.77
C ALA A 86 -8.55 2.11 -2.26
N VAL A 87 -9.43 2.67 -1.42
CA VAL A 87 -10.30 3.80 -1.78
C VAL A 87 -9.48 5.03 -2.14
N SER A 88 -8.48 5.37 -1.31
CA SER A 88 -7.60 6.49 -1.53
C SER A 88 -6.85 6.39 -2.87
N LEU A 89 -6.25 5.23 -3.14
CA LEU A 89 -5.47 5.00 -4.36
C LEU A 89 -6.35 4.90 -5.60
N LEU A 90 -7.51 4.26 -5.54
CA LEU A 90 -8.43 4.17 -6.68
C LEU A 90 -9.01 5.54 -7.05
N ALA A 91 -9.53 6.27 -6.07
CA ALA A 91 -10.08 7.61 -6.30
C ALA A 91 -8.99 8.65 -6.62
N GLY A 92 -7.75 8.39 -6.23
CA GLY A 92 -6.68 9.39 -6.28
C GLY A 92 -6.94 10.57 -5.33
N ALA A 93 -7.51 10.27 -4.16
CA ALA A 93 -7.84 11.25 -3.11
C ALA A 93 -6.99 10.98 -1.87
N ALA A 94 -6.33 12.00 -1.33
CA ALA A 94 -5.34 11.85 -0.27
C ALA A 94 -4.30 10.75 -0.59
N THR A 95 -3.89 10.67 -1.84
CA THR A 95 -3.09 9.57 -2.40
C THR A 95 -1.81 9.33 -1.63
N ARG A 96 -1.17 10.39 -1.12
CA ARG A 96 0.05 10.23 -0.32
C ARG A 96 -0.20 9.51 1.00
N ALA A 97 -1.32 9.80 1.68
CA ALA A 97 -1.70 9.08 2.90
C ALA A 97 -2.01 7.61 2.58
N GLY A 98 -2.80 7.33 1.53
CA GLY A 98 -3.06 5.97 1.07
C GLY A 98 -1.79 5.20 0.71
N ALA A 99 -0.84 5.85 0.03
CA ALA A 99 0.44 5.24 -0.31
C ALA A 99 1.32 4.94 0.93
N VAL A 100 1.30 5.81 1.95
CA VAL A 100 2.00 5.56 3.23
C VAL A 100 1.40 4.36 3.95
N VAL A 101 0.06 4.29 4.05
CA VAL A 101 -0.61 3.14 4.67
C VAL A 101 -0.32 1.85 3.89
N ALA A 102 -0.39 1.90 2.56
CA ALA A 102 -0.03 0.78 1.70
C ALA A 102 1.41 0.32 1.92
N ALA A 103 2.37 1.25 1.94
CA ALA A 103 3.77 0.95 2.18
C ALA A 103 4.00 0.33 3.56
N PHE A 104 3.34 0.85 4.59
CA PHE A 104 3.41 0.30 5.95
C PHE A 104 2.90 -1.15 6.00
N LEU A 105 1.73 -1.43 5.42
CA LEU A 105 1.17 -2.78 5.38
C LEU A 105 2.07 -3.74 4.60
N LEU A 106 2.56 -3.34 3.43
CA LEU A 106 3.43 -4.16 2.59
C LEU A 106 4.77 -4.46 3.26
N ALA A 107 5.36 -3.49 3.96
CA ALA A 107 6.56 -3.70 4.75
C ALA A 107 6.33 -4.75 5.85
N ASN A 108 5.21 -4.66 6.58
CA ASN A 108 4.85 -5.63 7.61
C ASN A 108 4.61 -7.03 7.00
N TYR A 109 3.96 -7.13 5.84
CA TYR A 109 3.77 -8.41 5.15
C TYR A 109 5.09 -9.02 4.69
N ALA A 110 5.99 -8.23 4.15
CA ALA A 110 7.32 -8.69 3.74
C ALA A 110 8.12 -9.23 4.94
N LEU A 111 8.09 -8.51 6.08
CA LEU A 111 8.75 -8.94 7.32
C LEU A 111 8.14 -10.21 7.90
N ALA A 112 6.81 -10.33 7.87
CA ALA A 112 6.10 -11.50 8.39
C ALA A 112 6.36 -12.74 7.54
N LYS A 113 6.40 -12.61 6.21
CA LYS A 113 6.69 -13.72 5.29
C LYS A 113 8.15 -14.13 5.29
N GLY A 114 9.08 -13.25 5.67
CA GLY A 114 10.51 -13.52 5.74
C GLY A 114 11.17 -13.86 4.39
N ALA A 115 10.43 -13.72 3.29
CA ALA A 115 10.96 -14.02 1.97
C ALA A 115 11.98 -12.95 1.54
N PRO A 116 13.13 -13.35 0.97
CA PRO A 116 14.10 -12.39 0.45
C PRO A 116 13.48 -11.45 -0.58
N PRO A 117 13.93 -10.17 -0.67
CA PRO A 117 13.35 -9.19 -1.60
C PRO A 117 13.35 -9.59 -3.07
N TRP A 118 14.30 -10.44 -3.44
CA TRP A 118 14.45 -10.97 -4.82
C TRP A 118 13.73 -12.30 -5.04
N SER A 119 13.01 -12.82 -4.03
CA SER A 119 12.29 -14.08 -4.16
C SER A 119 11.04 -13.89 -5.03
N PRO A 120 10.80 -14.76 -6.02
CA PRO A 120 9.56 -14.77 -6.78
C PRO A 120 8.30 -14.98 -5.92
N ALA A 121 8.46 -15.55 -4.73
CA ALA A 121 7.38 -15.78 -3.77
C ALA A 121 6.95 -14.51 -3.02
N SER A 122 7.71 -13.42 -3.10
CA SER A 122 7.42 -12.18 -2.38
C SER A 122 7.18 -11.02 -3.33
N ASN A 123 5.91 -10.77 -3.64
CA ASN A 123 5.50 -9.58 -4.38
C ASN A 123 5.42 -8.32 -3.49
N ASP A 124 5.46 -8.47 -2.16
CA ASP A 124 5.24 -7.37 -1.23
C ASP A 124 6.30 -6.27 -1.36
N VAL A 125 7.57 -6.67 -1.55
CA VAL A 125 8.67 -5.70 -1.74
C VAL A 125 8.53 -4.94 -3.06
N ALA A 126 8.16 -5.61 -4.14
CA ALA A 126 7.91 -4.96 -5.44
C ALA A 126 6.74 -3.95 -5.32
N MET A 127 5.65 -4.34 -4.65
CA MET A 127 4.52 -3.45 -4.40
C MET A 127 4.88 -2.30 -3.45
N LEU A 128 5.76 -2.53 -2.48
CA LEU A 128 6.31 -1.48 -1.61
C LEU A 128 7.07 -0.44 -2.43
N CYS A 129 7.90 -0.86 -3.37
CA CYS A 129 8.58 0.06 -4.30
C CYS A 129 7.57 0.87 -5.12
N ILE A 130 6.48 0.24 -5.58
CA ILE A 130 5.39 0.94 -6.29
C ILE A 130 4.72 1.96 -5.36
N ALA A 131 4.43 1.62 -4.11
CA ALA A 131 3.83 2.54 -3.15
C ALA A 131 4.73 3.76 -2.89
N ILE A 132 6.04 3.54 -2.76
CA ILE A 132 7.03 4.62 -2.61
C ILE A 132 7.05 5.50 -3.87
N ALA A 133 7.03 4.93 -5.07
CA ALA A 133 7.00 5.67 -6.33
C ALA A 133 5.71 6.51 -6.47
N VAL A 134 4.55 5.94 -6.11
CA VAL A 134 3.25 6.62 -6.08
C VAL A 134 3.26 7.81 -5.11
N PHE A 135 3.83 7.61 -3.91
CA PHE A 135 4.00 8.66 -2.89
C PHE A 135 4.91 9.79 -3.38
N ALA A 136 6.11 9.45 -3.85
CA ALA A 136 7.12 10.43 -4.27
C ALA A 136 6.70 11.19 -5.53
N GLY A 137 6.08 10.48 -6.48
CA GLY A 137 5.61 11.04 -7.75
C GLY A 137 4.29 11.81 -7.65
N ARG A 138 3.67 11.89 -6.45
CA ARG A 138 2.36 12.55 -6.25
C ARG A 138 1.32 12.10 -7.27
N ALA A 139 1.21 10.78 -7.45
CA ALA A 139 0.42 10.16 -8.51
C ALA A 139 -1.08 10.53 -8.48
N GLY A 140 -1.62 11.01 -7.34
CA GLY A 140 -2.99 11.50 -7.23
C GLY A 140 -3.27 12.78 -8.02
N ARG A 141 -2.23 13.56 -8.34
CA ARG A 141 -2.36 14.73 -9.20
C ARG A 141 -2.49 14.39 -10.69
N ALA A 142 -2.22 13.14 -11.06
CA ALA A 142 -2.44 12.63 -12.39
C ALA A 142 -3.75 11.84 -12.44
N PHE A 143 -4.76 12.38 -13.08
CA PHE A 143 -6.08 11.75 -13.26
C PHE A 143 -6.76 11.31 -11.93
N GLY A 144 -6.53 12.03 -10.83
CA GLY A 144 -7.14 11.78 -9.53
C GLY A 144 -7.82 13.01 -8.93
N VAL A 145 -8.55 12.78 -7.83
CA VAL A 145 -9.22 13.85 -7.08
C VAL A 145 -8.21 14.85 -6.52
N ASP A 146 -7.01 14.40 -6.17
CA ASP A 146 -5.92 15.25 -5.67
C ASP A 146 -5.51 16.36 -6.66
N TYR A 147 -5.78 16.18 -7.95
CA TYR A 147 -5.58 17.24 -8.95
C TYR A 147 -6.41 18.48 -8.61
N TYR A 148 -7.68 18.31 -8.28
CA TYR A 148 -8.59 19.40 -7.90
C TYR A 148 -8.28 19.92 -6.50
N LEU A 149 -8.03 19.01 -5.55
CA LEU A 149 -7.72 19.36 -4.17
C LEU A 149 -6.42 20.17 -4.05
N SER A 150 -5.39 19.81 -4.82
CA SER A 150 -4.11 20.53 -4.82
C SER A 150 -4.22 21.98 -5.34
N ARG A 151 -5.20 22.25 -6.18
CA ARG A 151 -5.49 23.63 -6.64
C ARG A 151 -6.24 24.44 -5.60
N ARG A 152 -7.13 23.78 -4.84
CA ARG A 152 -7.94 24.45 -3.81
C ARG A 152 -7.17 24.66 -2.51
N TRP A 153 -6.30 23.71 -2.13
CA TRP A 153 -5.49 23.73 -0.92
C TRP A 153 -4.03 23.35 -1.22
N PRO A 154 -3.25 24.23 -1.85
CA PRO A 154 -1.91 23.91 -2.38
C PRO A 154 -0.88 23.57 -1.30
N ARG A 155 -1.11 24.01 -0.05
CA ARG A 155 -0.17 23.81 1.07
C ARG A 155 -0.34 22.48 1.81
N SER A 156 -1.36 21.69 1.49
CA SER A 156 -1.58 20.42 2.18
C SER A 156 -0.53 19.36 1.76
N PRO A 157 -0.01 18.59 2.71
CA PRO A 157 0.94 17.51 2.45
C PRO A 157 0.28 16.24 1.89
N LEU A 158 -1.04 16.15 1.88
CA LEU A 158 -1.79 14.94 1.53
C LEU A 158 -1.85 14.64 0.04
N TRP A 159 -1.62 15.64 -0.82
CA TRP A 159 -1.65 15.55 -2.28
C TRP A 159 -0.47 16.20 -2.98
#